data_1f1a586a51edab6e22c64ac2a90ba58d
#
_entry.id   1f1a586a51edab6e22c64ac2a90ba58d
#
_cell.length_a   1.000
_cell.length_b   1.000
_cell.length_c   1.000
_cell.angle_alpha   90.00
_cell.angle_beta   90.00
_cell.angle_gamma   90.00
#
_symmetry.space_group_name_H-M   'P 1'
#
loop_
_entity.id
_entity.type
_entity.pdbx_description
1 polymer ?
#
loop_
_entity_poly.entity_id
_entity_poly.type
_entity_poly.pdbx_seq_one_letter_code
_entity_poly.pdbx_strand_id
1 'polypeptide(L)'
;MEPKVVLVSHGHLDHCGAVPNLMYRNPEVFMTPPTAEFTFLLGKDTLKLAESTISGVSPFDPDDLQKLGRRTKKVDYEETFKTNGYRVCFYDAGHIPAASGIFLESESGESLFYTGDFNLKETRLVPGATKFPEADTLILESTYFGEDHI
;
A
#
# COMPACT_ATOMS: atom_id res chain seq x y z
N MET A 1 -5.08 1.59 19.32
CA MET A 1 -4.63 2.85 18.68
C MET A 1 -5.40 2.99 17.37
N GLU A 2 -5.84 4.19 17.00
CA GLU A 2 -6.66 4.40 15.80
C GLU A 2 -5.77 4.96 14.69
N PRO A 3 -5.75 4.37 13.49
CA PRO A 3 -4.94 4.90 12.40
C PRO A 3 -5.51 6.24 11.94
N LYS A 4 -4.66 7.27 11.90
CA LYS A 4 -4.98 8.57 11.30
C LYS A 4 -4.57 8.62 9.83
N VAL A 5 -3.56 7.82 9.47
CA VAL A 5 -2.99 7.72 8.13
C VAL A 5 -2.78 6.25 7.80
N VAL A 6 -3.04 5.88 6.56
CA VAL A 6 -2.75 4.56 5.97
C VAL A 6 -1.92 4.79 4.72
N LEU A 7 -0.78 4.10 4.64
CA LEU A 7 0.10 4.11 3.47
C LEU A 7 0.02 2.72 2.82
N VAL A 8 -0.36 2.64 1.56
CA VAL A 8 -0.54 1.37 0.85
C VAL A 8 0.60 1.19 -0.13
N SER A 9 1.38 0.13 0.06
CA SER A 9 2.54 -0.16 -0.77
C SER A 9 2.16 -0.56 -2.20
N HIS A 10 1.19 -1.45 -2.36
CA HIS A 10 0.77 -1.92 -3.69
C HIS A 10 -0.61 -2.58 -3.69
N GLY A 11 -1.08 -2.96 -4.89
CA GLY A 11 -2.46 -3.40 -5.15
C GLY A 11 -2.72 -4.90 -5.03
N HIS A 12 -1.89 -5.71 -4.35
CA HIS A 12 -2.25 -7.08 -4.04
C HIS A 12 -3.26 -7.12 -2.88
N LEU A 13 -4.14 -8.13 -2.89
CA LEU A 13 -5.27 -8.20 -1.98
C LEU A 13 -4.87 -8.27 -0.50
N ASP A 14 -3.78 -8.96 -0.18
CA ASP A 14 -3.20 -9.08 1.16
C ASP A 14 -2.61 -7.78 1.68
N HIS A 15 -2.29 -6.82 0.79
CA HIS A 15 -1.78 -5.49 1.15
C HIS A 15 -2.85 -4.39 1.11
N CYS A 16 -3.83 -4.47 0.22
CA CYS A 16 -4.83 -3.42 0.06
C CYS A 16 -6.26 -3.84 0.45
N GLY A 17 -6.56 -5.14 0.53
CA GLY A 17 -7.92 -5.64 0.67
C GLY A 17 -8.59 -5.31 2.01
N ALA A 18 -7.82 -5.09 3.08
CA ALA A 18 -8.34 -4.70 4.38
C ALA A 18 -8.51 -3.17 4.55
N VAL A 19 -8.02 -2.36 3.62
CA VAL A 19 -8.07 -0.88 3.75
C VAL A 19 -9.50 -0.34 3.86
N PRO A 20 -10.50 -0.83 3.11
CA PRO A 20 -11.89 -0.38 3.30
C PRO A 20 -12.41 -0.57 4.73
N ASN A 21 -11.99 -1.62 5.43
CA ASN A 21 -12.41 -1.88 6.81
C ASN A 21 -11.94 -0.79 7.79
N LEU A 22 -10.92 -0.01 7.45
CA LEU A 22 -10.40 1.06 8.29
C LEU A 22 -11.19 2.36 8.14
N MET A 23 -12.10 2.45 7.15
CA MET A 23 -12.82 3.70 6.81
C MET A 23 -13.84 4.13 7.88
N TYR A 24 -14.20 3.25 8.81
CA TYR A 24 -14.98 3.65 9.99
C TYR A 24 -14.25 4.68 10.87
N ARG A 25 -12.91 4.76 10.79
CA ARG A 25 -12.05 5.73 11.47
C ARG A 25 -11.70 6.96 10.63
N ASN A 26 -12.08 6.94 9.35
CA ASN A 26 -11.88 8.04 8.41
C ASN A 26 -10.40 8.51 8.26
N PRO A 27 -9.41 7.60 8.19
CA PRO A 27 -8.00 7.99 8.01
C PRO A 27 -7.77 8.65 6.65
N GLU A 28 -6.67 9.38 6.51
CA GLU A 28 -6.13 9.71 5.19
C GLU A 28 -5.43 8.48 4.62
N VAL A 29 -5.64 8.20 3.34
CA VAL A 29 -5.01 7.05 2.66
C VAL A 29 -4.14 7.55 1.52
N PHE A 30 -2.89 7.11 1.47
CA PHE A 30 -1.95 7.48 0.42
C PHE A 30 -1.50 6.24 -0.33
N MET A 31 -1.51 6.31 -1.65
CA MET A 31 -1.08 5.25 -2.55
C MET A 31 -0.78 5.82 -3.94
N THR A 32 -0.03 5.07 -4.74
CA THR A 32 0.19 5.45 -6.14
C THR A 32 -1.11 5.38 -6.95
N PRO A 33 -1.24 6.12 -8.06
CA PRO A 33 -2.44 6.08 -8.89
C PRO A 33 -2.85 4.68 -9.33
N PRO A 34 -1.97 3.79 -9.88
CA PRO A 34 -2.37 2.44 -10.24
C PRO A 34 -2.72 1.56 -9.04
N THR A 35 -2.03 1.71 -7.90
CA THR A 35 -2.40 1.00 -6.66
C THR A 35 -3.82 1.36 -6.23
N ALA A 36 -4.23 2.63 -6.37
CA ALA A 36 -5.61 3.04 -6.09
C ALA A 36 -6.61 2.34 -7.02
N GLU A 37 -6.34 2.29 -8.32
CA GLU A 37 -7.23 1.60 -9.28
C GLU A 37 -7.37 0.10 -8.96
N PHE A 38 -6.26 -0.60 -8.64
CA PHE A 38 -6.30 -1.99 -8.20
C PHE A 38 -7.08 -2.17 -6.90
N THR A 39 -6.84 -1.32 -5.91
CA THR A 39 -7.56 -1.38 -4.62
C THR A 39 -9.07 -1.24 -4.81
N PHE A 40 -9.52 -0.30 -5.65
CA PHE A 40 -10.93 -0.13 -5.94
C PHE A 40 -11.52 -1.28 -6.77
N LEU A 41 -10.78 -1.82 -7.72
CA LEU A 41 -11.21 -2.97 -8.52
C LEU A 41 -11.44 -4.19 -7.63
N LEU A 42 -10.45 -4.53 -6.81
CA LEU A 42 -10.50 -5.65 -5.87
C LEU A 42 -11.59 -5.45 -4.79
N GLY A 43 -11.75 -4.23 -4.29
CA GLY A 43 -12.83 -3.90 -3.35
C GLY A 43 -14.22 -4.13 -3.94
N LYS A 44 -14.45 -3.73 -5.18
CA LYS A 44 -15.71 -4.00 -5.90
C LYS A 44 -15.94 -5.49 -6.14
N ASP A 45 -14.88 -6.22 -6.49
CA ASP A 45 -14.94 -7.67 -6.67
C ASP A 45 -15.27 -8.39 -5.36
N THR A 46 -14.67 -7.97 -4.25
CA THR A 46 -14.96 -8.50 -2.91
C THR A 46 -16.44 -8.34 -2.56
N LEU A 47 -17.03 -7.16 -2.80
CA LEU A 47 -18.45 -6.91 -2.57
C LEU A 47 -19.33 -7.83 -3.42
N LYS A 48 -19.05 -7.97 -4.72
CA LYS A 48 -19.80 -8.86 -5.63
C LYS A 48 -19.71 -10.33 -5.23
N LEU A 49 -18.50 -10.78 -4.84
CA LEU A 49 -18.30 -12.15 -4.37
C LEU A 49 -19.10 -12.42 -3.10
N ALA A 50 -19.12 -11.48 -2.15
CA ALA A 50 -19.92 -11.59 -0.94
C ALA A 50 -21.42 -11.76 -1.25
N GLU A 51 -21.96 -11.00 -2.18
CA GLU A 51 -23.38 -11.12 -2.63
C GLU A 51 -23.68 -12.50 -3.23
N SER A 52 -22.70 -13.15 -3.86
CA SER A 52 -22.85 -14.45 -4.52
C SER A 52 -22.61 -15.65 -3.60
N THR A 53 -22.09 -15.43 -2.39
CA THR A 53 -21.81 -16.51 -1.42
C THR A 53 -23.03 -16.80 -0.54
N ILE A 54 -23.13 -18.05 -0.08
CA ILE A 54 -24.25 -18.51 0.79
C ILE A 54 -24.30 -17.71 2.10
N SER A 55 -23.16 -17.25 2.60
CA SER A 55 -23.08 -16.45 3.84
C SER A 55 -23.55 -15.02 3.64
N GLY A 56 -23.42 -14.46 2.42
CA GLY A 56 -23.76 -13.07 2.12
C GLY A 56 -22.95 -12.02 2.92
N VAL A 57 -21.92 -12.44 3.65
CA VAL A 57 -21.17 -11.57 4.56
C VAL A 57 -20.01 -10.95 3.81
N SER A 58 -20.04 -9.63 3.68
CA SER A 58 -18.91 -8.84 3.18
C SER A 58 -18.01 -8.40 4.33
N PRO A 59 -16.68 -8.32 4.14
CA PRO A 59 -15.76 -7.82 5.16
C PRO A 59 -15.92 -6.30 5.40
N PHE A 60 -16.55 -5.55 4.50
CA PHE A 60 -16.82 -4.10 4.58
C PHE A 60 -18.06 -3.74 3.76
N ASP A 61 -18.61 -2.56 4.02
CA ASP A 61 -19.80 -2.06 3.31
C ASP A 61 -19.44 -1.27 2.04
N PRO A 62 -20.38 -1.16 1.06
CA PRO A 62 -20.20 -0.30 -0.11
C PRO A 62 -19.87 1.16 0.23
N ASP A 63 -20.42 1.68 1.32
CA ASP A 63 -20.13 3.03 1.82
C ASP A 63 -18.68 3.20 2.26
N ASP A 64 -18.04 2.15 2.80
CA ASP A 64 -16.63 2.19 3.18
C ASP A 64 -15.73 2.29 1.93
N LEU A 65 -16.08 1.62 0.86
CA LEU A 65 -15.37 1.77 -0.41
C LEU A 65 -15.52 3.19 -1.00
N GLN A 66 -16.71 3.80 -0.85
CA GLN A 66 -16.91 5.20 -1.25
C GLN A 66 -16.10 6.17 -0.38
N LYS A 67 -16.07 5.96 0.94
CA LYS A 67 -15.26 6.75 1.87
C LYS A 67 -13.78 6.62 1.51
N LEU A 68 -13.30 5.41 1.24
CA LEU A 68 -11.94 5.18 0.76
C LEU A 68 -11.63 6.06 -0.45
N GLY A 69 -12.52 6.10 -1.46
CA GLY A 69 -12.34 6.97 -2.63
C GLY A 69 -12.18 8.44 -2.29
N ARG A 70 -12.96 8.95 -1.35
CA ARG A 70 -12.89 10.35 -0.91
C ARG A 70 -11.66 10.66 -0.06
N ARG A 71 -11.10 9.66 0.63
CA ARG A 71 -9.96 9.79 1.53
C ARG A 71 -8.62 9.45 0.90
N THR A 72 -8.64 8.84 -0.29
CA THR A 72 -7.43 8.48 -1.03
C THR A 72 -6.79 9.71 -1.66
N LYS A 73 -5.51 9.90 -1.35
CA LYS A 73 -4.61 10.85 -1.98
C LYS A 73 -3.60 10.08 -2.83
N LYS A 74 -3.58 10.37 -4.12
CA LYS A 74 -2.64 9.76 -5.06
C LYS A 74 -1.30 10.48 -4.95
N VAL A 75 -0.21 9.71 -4.86
CA VAL A 75 1.16 10.21 -4.74
C VAL A 75 2.03 9.58 -5.80
N ASP A 76 3.00 10.32 -6.31
CA ASP A 76 3.96 9.83 -7.28
C ASP A 76 5.25 9.35 -6.58
N TYR A 77 6.04 8.53 -7.28
CA TYR A 77 7.35 8.12 -6.79
C TYR A 77 8.27 9.34 -6.61
N GLU A 78 9.06 9.28 -5.55
CA GLU A 78 10.07 10.29 -5.21
C GLU A 78 9.50 11.68 -4.92
N GLU A 79 8.17 11.80 -4.88
CA GLU A 79 7.50 12.98 -4.36
C GLU A 79 7.41 12.89 -2.83
N THR A 80 8.00 13.88 -2.17
CA THR A 80 7.99 13.98 -0.71
C THR A 80 6.79 14.81 -0.24
N PHE A 81 6.01 14.27 0.67
CA PHE A 81 4.89 14.98 1.30
C PHE A 81 4.93 14.85 2.81
N LYS A 82 4.13 15.68 3.51
CA LYS A 82 4.01 15.63 4.97
C LYS A 82 2.61 15.22 5.37
N THR A 83 2.51 14.30 6.32
CA THR A 83 1.25 13.90 6.94
C THR A 83 1.47 13.46 8.38
N ASN A 84 0.59 13.89 9.30
CA ASN A 84 0.57 13.52 10.71
C ASN A 84 1.94 13.61 11.43
N GLY A 85 2.76 14.64 11.12
CA GLY A 85 4.08 14.83 11.73
C GLY A 85 5.22 14.02 11.10
N TYR A 86 4.96 13.35 9.98
CA TYR A 86 5.97 12.59 9.24
C TYR A 86 6.20 13.17 7.85
N ARG A 87 7.44 13.11 7.40
CA ARG A 87 7.82 13.25 6.00
C ARG A 87 7.79 11.88 5.36
N VAL A 88 7.08 11.73 4.24
CA VAL A 88 6.85 10.46 3.56
C VAL A 88 7.27 10.55 2.11
N CYS A 89 7.88 9.48 1.59
CA CYS A 89 8.26 9.35 0.19
C CYS A 89 8.07 7.89 -0.27
N PHE A 90 7.51 7.72 -1.47
CA PHE A 90 7.31 6.42 -2.10
C PHE A 90 8.39 6.17 -3.15
N TYR A 91 8.96 4.95 -3.19
CA TYR A 91 9.98 4.52 -4.14
C TYR A 91 9.49 3.31 -4.91
N ASP A 92 9.88 3.17 -6.18
CA ASP A 92 9.53 1.99 -6.98
C ASP A 92 10.12 0.72 -6.33
N ALA A 93 9.26 -0.24 -6.02
CA ALA A 93 9.63 -1.52 -5.43
C ALA A 93 9.92 -2.61 -6.50
N GLY A 94 9.66 -2.36 -7.78
CA GLY A 94 9.96 -3.30 -8.88
C GLY A 94 9.17 -4.61 -8.85
N HIS A 95 8.14 -4.73 -8.00
CA HIS A 95 7.38 -5.97 -7.80
C HIS A 95 6.24 -6.13 -8.82
N ILE A 96 5.28 -5.23 -8.78
CA ILE A 96 4.20 -5.09 -9.79
C ILE A 96 4.09 -3.62 -10.21
N PRO A 97 3.36 -3.29 -11.30
CA PRO A 97 3.18 -1.90 -11.68
C PRO A 97 2.72 -1.02 -10.51
N ALA A 98 3.50 0.02 -10.23
CA ALA A 98 3.28 0.99 -9.17
C ALA A 98 3.40 0.47 -7.72
N ALA A 99 3.99 -0.70 -7.50
CA ALA A 99 4.38 -1.16 -6.17
C ALA A 99 5.46 -0.26 -5.55
N SER A 100 5.34 0.00 -4.27
CA SER A 100 6.16 1.00 -3.58
C SER A 100 6.82 0.46 -2.33
N GLY A 101 8.11 0.75 -2.16
CA GLY A 101 8.73 0.89 -0.86
C GLY A 101 8.39 2.27 -0.28
N ILE A 102 8.23 2.36 1.03
CA ILE A 102 7.76 3.57 1.71
C ILE A 102 8.76 4.03 2.75
N PHE A 103 9.28 5.23 2.56
CA PHE A 103 10.14 5.90 3.53
C PHE A 103 9.34 6.86 4.39
N LEU A 104 9.59 6.83 5.70
CA LEU A 104 9.03 7.76 6.67
C LEU A 104 10.16 8.37 7.50
N GLU A 105 10.04 9.65 7.79
CA GLU A 105 10.92 10.36 8.73
C GLU A 105 10.08 11.21 9.65
N SER A 106 10.30 11.05 10.96
CA SER A 106 9.64 11.83 12.00
C SER A 106 10.22 13.26 12.09
N GLU A 107 9.55 14.16 12.80
CA GLU A 107 10.06 15.50 13.07
C GLU A 107 11.34 15.49 13.96
N SER A 108 11.57 14.41 14.72
CA SER A 108 12.82 14.20 15.49
C SER A 108 13.99 13.69 14.64
N GLY A 109 13.74 13.34 13.37
CA GLY A 109 14.73 12.82 12.44
C GLY A 109 14.85 11.29 12.44
N GLU A 110 14.12 10.58 13.27
CA GLU A 110 14.08 9.10 13.22
C GLU A 110 13.39 8.63 11.94
N SER A 111 13.99 7.67 11.26
CA SER A 111 13.57 7.22 9.94
C SER A 111 13.30 5.72 9.86
N LEU A 112 12.34 5.36 8.99
CA LEU A 112 11.96 3.99 8.71
C LEU A 112 11.77 3.80 7.21
N PHE A 113 12.26 2.69 6.68
CA PHE A 113 11.95 2.23 5.34
C PHE A 113 11.23 0.89 5.38
N TYR A 114 10.03 0.83 4.81
CA TYR A 114 9.25 -0.39 4.58
C TYR A 114 9.34 -0.75 3.10
N THR A 115 9.84 -1.94 2.78
CA THR A 115 10.07 -2.33 1.38
C THR A 115 8.77 -2.59 0.60
N GLY A 116 7.68 -2.92 1.29
CA GLY A 116 6.60 -3.67 0.64
C GLY A 116 7.16 -4.98 0.08
N ASP A 117 6.45 -5.60 -0.84
CA ASP A 117 7.02 -6.65 -1.69
C ASP A 117 7.88 -6.00 -2.75
N PHE A 118 9.09 -6.50 -2.97
CA PHE A 118 10.02 -5.89 -3.90
C PHE A 118 10.73 -6.91 -4.80
N ASN A 119 11.22 -6.46 -5.95
CA ASN A 119 12.04 -7.25 -6.84
C ASN A 119 13.20 -6.41 -7.37
N LEU A 120 14.41 -6.96 -7.29
CA LEU A 120 15.63 -6.32 -7.80
C LEU A 120 15.86 -6.56 -9.28
N LYS A 121 15.22 -7.58 -9.84
CA LYS A 121 15.37 -7.97 -11.24
C LYS A 121 14.28 -7.33 -12.09
N GLU A 122 14.66 -6.85 -13.27
CA GLU A 122 13.71 -6.40 -14.27
C GLU A 122 12.80 -7.55 -14.72
N THR A 123 11.52 -7.25 -14.90
CA THR A 123 10.52 -8.13 -15.49
C THR A 123 10.03 -7.55 -16.81
N ARG A 124 9.11 -8.24 -17.49
CA ARG A 124 8.51 -7.71 -18.74
C ARG A 124 7.61 -6.49 -18.50
N LEU A 125 7.16 -6.26 -17.29
CA LEU A 125 6.15 -5.23 -16.97
C LEU A 125 6.75 -4.07 -16.17
N VAL A 126 7.76 -4.34 -15.35
CA VAL A 126 8.33 -3.34 -14.45
C VAL A 126 9.84 -3.48 -14.38
N PRO A 127 10.58 -2.37 -14.26
CA PRO A 127 12.01 -2.40 -13.93
C PRO A 127 12.19 -2.96 -12.51
N GLY A 128 13.35 -3.49 -12.20
CA GLY A 128 13.71 -3.86 -10.83
C GLY A 128 13.88 -2.61 -9.95
N ALA A 129 13.65 -2.77 -8.66
CA ALA A 129 13.89 -1.70 -7.69
C ALA A 129 15.38 -1.31 -7.66
N THR A 130 15.66 -0.02 -7.72
CA THR A 130 17.04 0.51 -7.78
C THR A 130 17.34 1.53 -6.69
N LYS A 131 16.32 2.02 -5.97
CA LYS A 131 16.46 3.08 -4.97
C LYS A 131 15.99 2.60 -3.60
N PHE A 132 16.93 2.57 -2.68
CA PHE A 132 16.70 2.19 -1.29
C PHE A 132 17.28 3.31 -0.41
N PRO A 133 16.45 4.19 0.18
CA PRO A 133 16.95 5.24 1.05
C PRO A 133 17.56 4.66 2.32
N GLU A 134 18.62 5.28 2.84
CA GLU A 134 19.12 4.97 4.17
C GLU A 134 18.07 5.32 5.22
N ALA A 135 17.89 4.44 6.20
CA ALA A 135 16.96 4.62 7.30
C ALA A 135 17.48 3.96 8.57
N ASP A 136 17.07 4.49 9.72
CA ASP A 136 17.45 3.93 11.03
C ASP A 136 16.80 2.55 11.27
N THR A 137 15.62 2.35 10.69
CA THR A 137 14.86 1.10 10.80
C THR A 137 14.45 0.60 9.41
N LEU A 138 14.68 -0.68 9.14
CA LEU A 138 14.23 -1.36 7.93
C LEU A 138 13.16 -2.41 8.29
N ILE A 139 12.00 -2.34 7.64
CA ILE A 139 11.00 -3.41 7.60
C ILE A 139 11.11 -4.06 6.23
N LEU A 140 11.60 -5.31 6.23
CA LEU A 140 11.88 -6.08 5.02
C LEU A 140 10.90 -7.23 4.90
N GLU A 141 10.33 -7.44 3.72
CA GLU A 141 9.58 -8.65 3.41
C GLU A 141 10.51 -9.88 3.39
N SER A 142 9.95 -11.07 3.61
CA SER A 142 10.72 -12.32 3.70
C SER A 142 10.00 -13.51 3.08
N THR A 143 9.19 -13.29 2.07
CA THR A 143 8.33 -14.28 1.42
C THR A 143 9.11 -15.51 0.94
N TYR A 144 10.30 -15.30 0.41
CA TYR A 144 11.16 -16.38 -0.08
C TYR A 144 12.41 -16.63 0.79
N PHE A 145 12.34 -16.26 2.09
CA PHE A 145 13.48 -16.46 2.98
C PHE A 145 13.84 -17.96 3.11
N GLY A 146 15.08 -18.29 2.74
CA GLY A 146 15.60 -19.66 2.81
C GLY A 146 15.25 -20.53 1.60
N GLU A 147 14.61 -19.99 0.56
CA GLU A 147 14.32 -20.69 -0.69
C GLU A 147 15.12 -20.08 -1.85
N ASP A 148 15.68 -20.97 -2.69
CA ASP A 148 16.30 -20.54 -3.97
C ASP A 148 15.19 -20.19 -4.96
N HIS A 149 14.90 -18.91 -5.12
CA HIS A 149 13.94 -18.41 -6.09
C HIS A 149 14.67 -18.13 -7.42
N ILE A 150 14.35 -18.92 -8.45
CA ILE A 150 14.93 -18.83 -9.80
C ILE A 150 14.08 -17.91 -10.68
#